data_318080e8befec37962692e38671d1174
#
_entry.id   318080e8befec37962692e38671d1174
#
_cell.length_a   1.000
_cell.length_b   1.000
_cell.length_c   1.000
_cell.angle_alpha   90.00
_cell.angle_beta   90.00
_cell.angle_gamma   90.00
#
_symmetry.space_group_name_H-M   'P 1'
#
loop_
_entity.id
_entity.type
_entity.pdbx_description
1 polymer ?
#
loop_
_entity_poly.entity_id
_entity_poly.type
_entity_poly.pdbx_seq_one_letter_code
_entity_poly.pdbx_strand_id
1 'polypeptide(L)'
;YASIVAEAFGENFDFPTPVVESGGSSAGLKRFCEGVGENTIDIANASRAMREKEIAACADNGVTEIIEVRVGYDGIVFASDINGNSFAFTPEDWYKALAAQHYIDGALVPNPLTSWDQVNPEFPAQPIQAFIPGTKHGTREVFEEKVLLAGCEEGGFLQAMIDGGVDKKEAEEICMAVRTDGKSVDIDGDYTETLARIDSNKDGIGVFGLAFYENNTNKLQVATMSDVIPTTESISTGEYPVSRPLYFYIKKAHIGVIPGLKEFAEFFVADEIAGPDGPLAEYGLVSDPDLASTQAAVAEEKVLGAGS
;
A
#
# COMPACT_ATOMS: atom_id res chain seq x y z
N TYR A 1 8.78 -4.20 -1.80
CA TYR A 1 9.86 -3.40 -2.43
C TYR A 1 11.21 -3.65 -1.77
N ALA A 2 11.34 -3.52 -0.45
CA ALA A 2 12.62 -3.61 0.24
C ALA A 2 13.41 -4.90 -0.07
N SER A 3 12.75 -6.05 -0.13
CA SER A 3 13.40 -7.33 -0.45
C SER A 3 13.97 -7.35 -1.88
N ILE A 4 13.21 -6.79 -2.84
CA ILE A 4 13.64 -6.70 -4.24
C ILE A 4 14.91 -5.84 -4.36
N VAL A 5 14.91 -4.68 -3.68
CA VAL A 5 16.08 -3.79 -3.69
C VAL A 5 17.27 -4.40 -2.95
N ALA A 6 17.03 -5.11 -1.83
CA ALA A 6 18.09 -5.79 -1.07
C ALA A 6 18.77 -6.88 -1.91
N GLU A 7 18.01 -7.70 -2.63
CA GLU A 7 18.56 -8.71 -3.54
C GLU A 7 19.37 -8.05 -4.66
N ALA A 8 18.79 -7.06 -5.35
CA ALA A 8 19.48 -6.33 -6.41
C ALA A 8 20.76 -5.64 -5.92
N PHE A 9 20.74 -5.10 -4.70
CA PHE A 9 21.94 -4.50 -4.10
C PHE A 9 23.04 -5.53 -3.86
N GLY A 10 22.70 -6.68 -3.30
CA GLY A 10 23.67 -7.77 -3.06
C GLY A 10 24.27 -8.35 -4.35
N GLU A 11 23.53 -8.26 -5.47
CA GLU A 11 24.03 -8.70 -6.78
C GLU A 11 24.93 -7.67 -7.47
N ASN A 12 24.71 -6.37 -7.22
CA ASN A 12 25.39 -5.28 -7.93
C ASN A 12 26.53 -4.64 -7.15
N PHE A 13 26.62 -4.86 -5.84
CA PHE A 13 27.63 -4.26 -4.97
C PHE A 13 28.39 -5.34 -4.19
N ASP A 14 29.64 -5.05 -3.85
CA ASP A 14 30.48 -5.94 -3.05
C ASP A 14 30.25 -5.72 -1.53
N PHE A 15 28.96 -5.76 -1.13
CA PHE A 15 28.51 -5.67 0.25
C PHE A 15 27.58 -6.85 0.59
N PRO A 16 27.45 -7.21 1.87
CA PRO A 16 26.48 -8.21 2.28
C PRO A 16 25.05 -7.82 1.86
N THR A 17 24.30 -8.79 1.33
CA THR A 17 22.88 -8.59 1.02
C THR A 17 22.10 -8.21 2.28
N PRO A 18 21.37 -7.08 2.32
CA PRO A 18 20.58 -6.70 3.48
C PRO A 18 19.52 -7.76 3.82
N VAL A 19 19.39 -8.08 5.09
CA VAL A 19 18.34 -9.01 5.57
C VAL A 19 17.06 -8.23 5.83
N VAL A 20 15.98 -8.61 5.14
CA VAL A 20 14.68 -7.97 5.28
C VAL A 20 13.74 -8.86 6.06
N GLU A 21 13.26 -8.38 7.21
CA GLU A 21 12.22 -9.03 8.02
C GLU A 21 10.90 -8.25 7.89
N SER A 22 9.79 -8.95 7.75
CA SER A 22 8.45 -8.35 7.72
C SER A 22 7.82 -8.36 9.11
N GLY A 23 7.02 -7.33 9.43
CA GLY A 23 6.39 -7.22 10.74
C GLY A 23 5.48 -5.99 10.90
N GLY A 24 5.33 -5.21 9.83
CA GLY A 24 4.53 -3.99 9.81
C GLY A 24 5.22 -2.77 10.43
N SER A 25 4.74 -1.59 10.05
CA SER A 25 5.37 -0.29 10.39
C SER A 25 5.55 -0.09 11.89
N SER A 26 4.53 -0.36 12.70
CA SER A 26 4.60 -0.12 14.14
C SER A 26 5.61 -1.02 14.85
N ALA A 27 5.70 -2.30 14.47
CA ALA A 27 6.65 -3.24 15.05
C ALA A 27 8.08 -2.93 14.59
N GLY A 28 8.28 -2.63 13.30
CA GLY A 28 9.57 -2.23 12.74
C GLY A 28 10.11 -0.95 13.40
N LEU A 29 9.29 0.09 13.53
CA LEU A 29 9.68 1.35 14.19
C LEU A 29 9.95 1.15 15.69
N LYS A 30 9.19 0.29 16.38
CA LYS A 30 9.48 -0.04 17.78
C LYS A 30 10.85 -0.70 17.93
N ARG A 31 11.18 -1.70 17.11
CA ARG A 31 12.51 -2.35 17.12
C ARG A 31 13.62 -1.38 16.74
N PHE A 32 13.37 -0.49 15.79
CA PHE A 32 14.30 0.55 15.39
C PHE A 32 14.67 1.45 16.57
N CYS A 33 13.72 1.79 17.44
CA CYS A 33 13.93 2.62 18.60
C CYS A 33 14.48 1.88 19.84
N GLU A 34 14.91 0.62 19.75
CA GLU A 34 15.46 -0.13 20.88
C GLU A 34 16.89 0.27 21.26
N GLY A 35 17.61 1.01 20.41
CA GLY A 35 18.95 1.50 20.69
C GLY A 35 19.83 1.61 19.45
N VAL A 36 21.11 1.92 19.69
CA VAL A 36 22.19 2.03 18.70
C VAL A 36 23.20 0.93 18.98
N GLY A 37 23.79 0.36 17.93
CA GLY A 37 24.86 -0.65 18.03
C GLY A 37 24.60 -1.90 17.20
N GLU A 38 25.60 -2.75 17.09
CA GLU A 38 25.65 -3.91 16.18
C GLU A 38 24.50 -4.93 16.36
N ASN A 39 23.87 -4.97 17.53
CA ASN A 39 22.78 -5.88 17.83
C ASN A 39 21.38 -5.26 17.64
N THR A 40 21.32 -4.07 17.03
CA THR A 40 20.08 -3.37 16.74
C THR A 40 19.89 -3.21 15.23
N ILE A 41 18.65 -3.11 14.77
CA ILE A 41 18.38 -2.95 13.34
C ILE A 41 18.85 -1.59 12.83
N ASP A 42 19.31 -1.54 11.58
CA ASP A 42 19.86 -0.36 10.94
C ASP A 42 18.79 0.49 10.29
N ILE A 43 17.78 -0.17 9.69
CA ILE A 43 16.72 0.42 8.90
C ILE A 43 15.35 -0.08 9.39
N ALA A 44 14.37 0.80 9.43
CA ALA A 44 12.97 0.44 9.58
C ALA A 44 12.16 0.92 8.37
N ASN A 45 11.39 0.02 7.74
CA ASN A 45 10.44 0.38 6.69
C ASN A 45 9.10 0.76 7.32
N ALA A 46 8.43 1.76 6.75
CA ALA A 46 7.10 2.19 7.20
C ALA A 46 6.24 2.68 6.04
N SER A 47 4.94 2.42 6.13
CA SER A 47 3.94 2.90 5.18
C SER A 47 3.24 4.19 5.63
N ARG A 48 3.85 4.89 6.54
CA ARG A 48 3.46 6.19 7.08
C ARG A 48 4.67 6.90 7.67
N ALA A 49 4.56 8.20 7.85
CA ALA A 49 5.56 8.95 8.59
C ALA A 49 5.65 8.48 10.06
N MET A 50 6.87 8.55 10.61
CA MET A 50 7.13 8.28 12.01
C MET A 50 6.38 9.29 12.89
N ARG A 51 5.75 8.82 13.95
CA ARG A 51 4.96 9.66 14.86
C ARG A 51 5.86 10.31 15.90
N GLU A 52 5.48 11.47 16.40
CA GLU A 52 6.23 12.18 17.45
C GLU A 52 6.53 11.31 18.68
N LYS A 53 5.57 10.47 19.11
CA LYS A 53 5.77 9.54 20.24
C LYS A 53 6.81 8.46 19.93
N GLU A 54 6.95 8.06 18.68
CA GLU A 54 7.94 7.07 18.25
C GLU A 54 9.32 7.73 18.19
N ILE A 55 9.42 8.97 17.70
CA ILE A 55 10.65 9.76 17.72
C ILE A 55 11.12 9.98 19.16
N ALA A 56 10.20 10.31 20.08
CA ALA A 56 10.51 10.47 21.51
C ALA A 56 11.02 9.16 22.12
N ALA A 57 10.36 8.03 21.85
CA ALA A 57 10.79 6.72 22.33
C ALA A 57 12.16 6.31 21.78
N CYS A 58 12.47 6.66 20.54
CA CYS A 58 13.82 6.51 19.97
C CYS A 58 14.86 7.33 20.75
N ALA A 59 14.57 8.61 21.02
CA ALA A 59 15.47 9.49 21.73
C ALA A 59 15.75 9.01 23.18
N ASP A 60 14.73 8.50 23.87
CA ASP A 60 14.87 7.92 25.23
C ASP A 60 15.84 6.72 25.25
N ASN A 61 15.97 6.01 24.14
CA ASN A 61 16.89 4.89 23.97
C ASN A 61 18.19 5.25 23.22
N GLY A 62 18.48 6.54 23.05
CA GLY A 62 19.73 7.02 22.43
C GLY A 62 19.72 7.05 20.91
N VAL A 63 18.60 6.77 20.25
CA VAL A 63 18.42 6.92 18.79
C VAL A 63 17.97 8.35 18.51
N THR A 64 18.90 9.27 18.41
CA THR A 64 18.63 10.73 18.34
C THR A 64 18.80 11.32 16.95
N GLU A 65 19.57 10.68 16.08
CA GLU A 65 19.82 11.13 14.72
C GLU A 65 19.21 10.13 13.72
N ILE A 66 17.99 10.44 13.27
CA ILE A 66 17.19 9.60 12.37
C ILE A 66 17.12 10.28 11.00
N ILE A 67 17.49 9.54 9.95
CA ILE A 67 17.31 9.99 8.57
C ILE A 67 16.00 9.40 8.06
N GLU A 68 15.09 10.25 7.63
CA GLU A 68 13.84 9.86 6.97
C GLU A 68 14.01 9.84 5.46
N VAL A 69 13.65 8.75 4.83
CA VAL A 69 13.75 8.58 3.37
C VAL A 69 12.39 8.18 2.83
N ARG A 70 11.76 9.08 2.07
CA ARG A 70 10.52 8.78 1.36
C ARG A 70 10.86 8.16 0.01
N VAL A 71 10.48 6.90 -0.18
CA VAL A 71 10.81 6.12 -1.40
C VAL A 71 9.87 6.40 -2.55
N GLY A 72 8.61 6.67 -2.23
CA GLY A 72 7.51 6.84 -3.17
C GLY A 72 6.18 6.57 -2.48
N TYR A 73 5.20 6.11 -3.25
CA TYR A 73 3.84 5.89 -2.76
C TYR A 73 3.32 4.52 -3.20
N ASP A 74 2.51 3.89 -2.37
CA ASP A 74 1.55 2.91 -2.84
C ASP A 74 0.34 3.66 -3.42
N GLY A 75 -0.13 3.20 -4.57
CA GLY A 75 -1.34 3.72 -5.19
C GLY A 75 -1.94 2.63 -6.06
N ILE A 76 -3.06 2.05 -5.65
CA ILE A 76 -3.76 1.03 -6.43
C ILE A 76 -4.97 1.61 -7.12
N VAL A 77 -5.19 1.16 -8.36
CA VAL A 77 -6.29 1.59 -9.21
C VAL A 77 -7.21 0.43 -9.53
N PHE A 78 -8.46 0.75 -9.84
CA PHE A 78 -9.51 -0.20 -10.16
C PHE A 78 -9.86 -0.03 -11.63
N ALA A 79 -9.60 -1.06 -12.43
CA ALA A 79 -9.77 -0.98 -13.87
C ALA A 79 -10.56 -2.16 -14.43
N SER A 80 -11.25 -1.89 -15.52
CA SER A 80 -12.10 -2.85 -16.23
C SER A 80 -11.81 -2.81 -17.73
N ASP A 81 -12.44 -3.69 -18.52
CA ASP A 81 -12.31 -3.69 -19.97
C ASP A 81 -12.66 -2.31 -20.56
N ILE A 82 -11.87 -1.86 -21.51
CA ILE A 82 -12.03 -0.53 -22.15
C ILE A 82 -13.41 -0.33 -22.78
N ASN A 83 -14.06 -1.40 -23.22
CA ASN A 83 -15.38 -1.38 -23.83
C ASN A 83 -16.50 -1.72 -22.85
N GLY A 84 -16.17 -1.95 -21.58
CA GLY A 84 -17.12 -2.25 -20.53
C GLY A 84 -17.80 -1.02 -19.92
N ASN A 85 -18.52 -1.23 -18.84
CA ASN A 85 -19.16 -0.15 -18.09
C ASN A 85 -18.09 0.68 -17.32
N SER A 86 -18.33 1.98 -17.22
CA SER A 86 -17.55 2.87 -16.39
C SER A 86 -18.09 2.90 -14.96
N PHE A 87 -17.18 3.03 -13.98
CA PHE A 87 -17.51 3.09 -12.57
C PHE A 87 -16.91 4.30 -11.88
N ALA A 88 -17.65 4.87 -10.94
CA ALA A 88 -17.18 5.87 -10.00
C ALA A 88 -17.41 5.31 -8.59
N PHE A 89 -16.38 4.73 -8.02
CA PHE A 89 -16.45 4.02 -6.75
C PHE A 89 -16.17 4.91 -5.55
N THR A 90 -16.63 4.44 -4.40
CA THR A 90 -16.13 4.84 -3.09
C THR A 90 -15.56 3.60 -2.37
N PRO A 91 -14.75 3.74 -1.32
CA PRO A 91 -14.34 2.62 -0.49
C PRO A 91 -15.53 1.83 0.08
N GLU A 92 -16.62 2.51 0.44
CA GLU A 92 -17.85 1.88 0.92
C GLU A 92 -18.47 0.93 -0.11
N ASP A 93 -18.46 1.28 -1.41
CA ASP A 93 -18.97 0.42 -2.47
C ASP A 93 -18.18 -0.91 -2.52
N TRP A 94 -16.87 -0.83 -2.44
CA TRP A 94 -16.00 -2.01 -2.43
C TRP A 94 -16.16 -2.84 -1.17
N TYR A 95 -16.28 -2.21 0.00
CA TYR A 95 -16.61 -2.92 1.24
C TYR A 95 -17.93 -3.69 1.11
N LYS A 96 -18.99 -3.03 0.65
CA LYS A 96 -20.29 -3.69 0.44
C LYS A 96 -20.20 -4.85 -0.55
N ALA A 97 -19.42 -4.69 -1.62
CA ALA A 97 -19.28 -5.73 -2.65
C ALA A 97 -18.48 -6.93 -2.15
N LEU A 98 -17.35 -6.72 -1.44
CA LEU A 98 -16.35 -7.75 -1.19
C LEU A 98 -16.20 -8.19 0.26
N ALA A 99 -16.78 -7.51 1.25
CA ALA A 99 -16.74 -8.00 2.62
C ALA A 99 -17.31 -9.42 2.71
N ALA A 100 -16.69 -10.28 3.51
CA ALA A 100 -17.16 -11.64 3.72
C ALA A 100 -18.57 -11.67 4.35
N GLN A 101 -18.79 -10.74 5.26
CA GLN A 101 -20.03 -10.64 6.03
C GLN A 101 -20.49 -9.17 6.11
N HIS A 102 -21.80 -8.98 6.20
CA HIS A 102 -22.40 -7.70 6.54
C HIS A 102 -23.02 -7.76 7.93
N TYR A 103 -22.97 -6.64 8.66
CA TYR A 103 -23.65 -6.49 9.92
C TYR A 103 -25.05 -5.92 9.68
N ILE A 104 -26.07 -6.77 9.80
CA ILE A 104 -27.47 -6.43 9.50
C ILE A 104 -28.33 -6.79 10.71
N ASP A 105 -29.14 -5.86 11.19
CA ASP A 105 -30.06 -6.06 12.32
C ASP A 105 -29.41 -6.66 13.57
N GLY A 106 -28.17 -6.26 13.86
CA GLY A 106 -27.44 -6.72 15.04
C GLY A 106 -26.74 -8.08 14.89
N ALA A 107 -26.69 -8.62 13.68
CA ALA A 107 -26.04 -9.91 13.40
C ALA A 107 -25.12 -9.85 12.18
N LEU A 108 -24.04 -10.64 12.23
CA LEU A 108 -23.19 -10.88 11.07
C LEU A 108 -23.82 -11.93 10.16
N VAL A 109 -24.05 -11.56 8.91
CA VAL A 109 -24.59 -12.46 7.89
C VAL A 109 -23.65 -12.55 6.69
N PRO A 110 -23.56 -13.68 6.00
CA PRO A 110 -22.79 -13.78 4.75
C PRO A 110 -23.22 -12.70 3.77
N ASN A 111 -22.29 -12.12 3.03
CA ASN A 111 -22.56 -11.06 2.07
C ASN A 111 -23.60 -11.53 1.02
N PRO A 112 -24.78 -10.91 0.96
CA PRO A 112 -25.85 -11.36 0.06
C PRO A 112 -25.75 -10.76 -1.34
N LEU A 113 -24.90 -9.74 -1.56
CA LEU A 113 -24.86 -8.98 -2.80
C LEU A 113 -24.17 -9.78 -3.92
N THR A 114 -24.76 -9.74 -5.10
CA THR A 114 -24.29 -10.49 -6.27
C THR A 114 -24.05 -9.63 -7.50
N SER A 115 -24.55 -8.39 -7.50
CA SER A 115 -24.49 -7.45 -8.60
C SER A 115 -24.19 -6.04 -8.11
N TRP A 116 -23.53 -5.24 -8.93
CA TRP A 116 -23.11 -3.90 -8.58
C TRP A 116 -24.26 -2.92 -8.35
N ASP A 117 -25.39 -3.06 -9.04
CA ASP A 117 -26.58 -2.26 -8.79
C ASP A 117 -27.24 -2.52 -7.42
N GLN A 118 -26.93 -3.66 -6.80
CA GLN A 118 -27.32 -3.95 -5.42
C GLN A 118 -26.40 -3.25 -4.41
N VAL A 119 -25.14 -2.98 -4.79
CA VAL A 119 -24.19 -2.22 -4.00
C VAL A 119 -24.55 -0.74 -4.02
N ASN A 120 -24.77 -0.20 -5.21
CA ASN A 120 -25.17 1.16 -5.44
C ASN A 120 -26.14 1.20 -6.64
N PRO A 121 -27.37 1.73 -6.47
CA PRO A 121 -28.38 1.77 -7.55
C PRO A 121 -27.97 2.55 -8.80
N GLU A 122 -26.95 3.40 -8.70
CA GLU A 122 -26.41 4.15 -9.85
C GLU A 122 -25.48 3.30 -10.73
N PHE A 123 -25.06 2.14 -10.24
CA PHE A 123 -24.20 1.23 -11.00
C PHE A 123 -25.01 0.35 -11.96
N PRO A 124 -24.37 -0.13 -13.03
CA PRO A 124 -25.01 -1.06 -13.94
C PRO A 124 -25.35 -2.39 -13.26
N ALA A 125 -26.42 -3.05 -13.71
CA ALA A 125 -26.79 -4.40 -13.29
C ALA A 125 -25.80 -5.43 -13.86
N GLN A 126 -24.58 -5.39 -13.33
CA GLN A 126 -23.46 -6.22 -13.73
C GLN A 126 -23.05 -7.13 -12.57
N PRO A 127 -22.77 -8.41 -12.81
CA PRO A 127 -22.32 -9.32 -11.75
C PRO A 127 -21.05 -8.80 -11.06
N ILE A 128 -20.98 -8.96 -9.74
CA ILE A 128 -19.75 -8.70 -8.99
C ILE A 128 -18.74 -9.78 -9.34
N GLN A 129 -17.63 -9.37 -9.97
CA GLN A 129 -16.47 -10.20 -10.20
C GLN A 129 -15.23 -9.32 -10.05
N ALA A 130 -14.50 -9.50 -8.96
CA ALA A 130 -13.30 -8.73 -8.65
C ALA A 130 -12.06 -9.62 -8.67
N PHE A 131 -10.98 -9.11 -9.25
CA PHE A 131 -9.66 -9.70 -9.25
C PHE A 131 -8.75 -8.81 -8.41
N ILE A 132 -8.42 -9.28 -7.21
CA ILE A 132 -7.72 -8.49 -6.19
C ILE A 132 -6.35 -9.10 -5.89
N PRO A 133 -5.41 -8.32 -5.34
CA PRO A 133 -4.11 -8.84 -4.94
C PRO A 133 -4.26 -9.97 -3.91
N GLY A 134 -3.56 -11.08 -4.12
CA GLY A 134 -3.49 -12.16 -3.14
C GLY A 134 -2.75 -11.74 -1.87
N THR A 135 -2.89 -12.51 -0.81
CA THR A 135 -2.35 -12.18 0.53
C THR A 135 -0.82 -12.09 0.61
N LYS A 136 -0.12 -12.56 -0.42
CA LYS A 136 1.33 -12.45 -0.54
C LYS A 136 1.82 -11.10 -1.07
N HIS A 137 0.93 -10.29 -1.63
CA HIS A 137 1.27 -9.00 -2.21
C HIS A 137 1.16 -7.86 -1.18
N GLY A 138 2.14 -6.95 -1.18
CA GLY A 138 2.09 -5.75 -0.33
C GLY A 138 0.89 -4.84 -0.63
N THR A 139 0.42 -4.83 -1.87
CA THR A 139 -0.79 -4.11 -2.30
C THR A 139 -2.08 -4.68 -1.68
N ARG A 140 -2.08 -5.92 -1.19
CA ARG A 140 -3.22 -6.50 -0.46
C ARG A 140 -3.48 -5.73 0.84
N GLU A 141 -2.45 -5.40 1.59
CA GLU A 141 -2.58 -4.62 2.82
C GLU A 141 -3.18 -3.24 2.55
N VAL A 142 -2.73 -2.55 1.48
CA VAL A 142 -3.32 -1.27 1.05
C VAL A 142 -4.81 -1.44 0.73
N PHE A 143 -5.17 -2.49 0.00
CA PHE A 143 -6.56 -2.80 -0.33
C PHE A 143 -7.40 -3.06 0.94
N GLU A 144 -6.92 -3.85 1.86
CA GLU A 144 -7.63 -4.15 3.12
C GLU A 144 -7.81 -2.90 3.98
N GLU A 145 -6.76 -2.10 4.17
CA GLU A 145 -6.82 -0.92 5.04
C GLU A 145 -7.51 0.29 4.39
N LYS A 146 -7.12 0.63 3.17
CA LYS A 146 -7.56 1.86 2.49
C LYS A 146 -8.87 1.72 1.71
N VAL A 147 -9.33 0.50 1.49
CA VAL A 147 -10.58 0.24 0.78
C VAL A 147 -11.59 -0.46 1.69
N LEU A 148 -11.28 -1.65 2.19
CA LEU A 148 -12.27 -2.42 2.97
C LEU A 148 -12.53 -1.80 4.34
N LEU A 149 -11.48 -1.55 5.12
CA LEU A 149 -11.63 -0.95 6.45
C LEU A 149 -12.16 0.49 6.34
N ALA A 150 -11.60 1.30 5.44
CA ALA A 150 -12.07 2.66 5.21
C ALA A 150 -13.55 2.68 4.80
N GLY A 151 -13.97 1.80 3.88
CA GLY A 151 -15.36 1.69 3.45
C GLY A 151 -16.30 1.20 4.56
N CYS A 152 -15.82 0.31 5.41
CA CYS A 152 -16.54 -0.15 6.60
C CYS A 152 -16.78 1.00 7.60
N GLU A 153 -15.78 1.85 7.79
CA GLU A 153 -15.87 3.05 8.64
C GLU A 153 -16.81 4.09 8.03
N GLU A 154 -16.63 4.43 6.76
CA GLU A 154 -17.44 5.42 6.03
C GLU A 154 -18.92 5.04 6.00
N GLY A 155 -19.22 3.76 5.80
CA GLY A 155 -20.57 3.23 5.80
C GLY A 155 -21.20 3.08 7.20
N GLY A 156 -20.44 3.36 8.27
CA GLY A 156 -20.88 3.23 9.66
C GLY A 156 -20.96 1.78 10.17
N PHE A 157 -20.53 0.79 9.39
CA PHE A 157 -20.61 -0.63 9.75
C PHE A 157 -19.67 -0.99 10.91
N LEU A 158 -18.46 -0.43 10.93
CA LEU A 158 -17.52 -0.64 12.03
C LEU A 158 -18.13 -0.15 13.36
N GLN A 159 -18.66 1.06 13.38
CA GLN A 159 -19.26 1.62 14.58
C GLN A 159 -20.50 0.84 15.03
N ALA A 160 -21.32 0.39 14.09
CA ALA A 160 -22.48 -0.43 14.40
C ALA A 160 -22.11 -1.77 15.08
N MET A 161 -21.04 -2.42 14.65
CA MET A 161 -20.51 -3.63 15.29
C MET A 161 -19.99 -3.33 16.71
N ILE A 162 -19.25 -2.26 16.88
CA ILE A 162 -18.75 -1.84 18.21
C ILE A 162 -19.90 -1.53 19.16
N ASP A 163 -20.90 -0.78 18.70
CA ASP A 163 -22.10 -0.45 19.48
C ASP A 163 -22.92 -1.71 19.82
N GLY A 164 -22.85 -2.73 18.96
CA GLY A 164 -23.44 -4.06 19.17
C GLY A 164 -22.64 -4.96 20.11
N GLY A 165 -21.49 -4.47 20.63
CA GLY A 165 -20.67 -5.19 21.62
C GLY A 165 -19.52 -6.01 21.03
N VAL A 166 -19.21 -5.88 19.73
CA VAL A 166 -18.01 -6.48 19.13
C VAL A 166 -16.79 -5.68 19.54
N ASP A 167 -15.72 -6.36 19.94
CA ASP A 167 -14.43 -5.68 20.21
C ASP A 167 -13.93 -4.93 19.00
N LYS A 168 -13.35 -3.74 19.22
CA LYS A 168 -12.91 -2.88 18.10
C LYS A 168 -11.95 -3.59 17.15
N LYS A 169 -10.96 -4.30 17.69
CA LYS A 169 -9.96 -5.00 16.86
C LYS A 169 -10.61 -6.13 16.07
N GLU A 170 -11.50 -6.88 16.71
CA GLU A 170 -12.28 -7.92 16.03
C GLU A 170 -13.18 -7.33 14.93
N ALA A 171 -13.82 -6.20 15.18
CA ALA A 171 -14.64 -5.50 14.19
C ALA A 171 -13.81 -5.03 12.99
N GLU A 172 -12.61 -4.49 13.21
CA GLU A 172 -11.67 -4.12 12.15
C GLU A 172 -11.24 -5.35 11.31
N GLU A 173 -10.95 -6.48 11.95
CA GLU A 173 -10.63 -7.73 11.27
C GLU A 173 -11.80 -8.24 10.43
N ILE A 174 -13.02 -8.14 10.93
CA ILE A 174 -14.26 -8.47 10.19
C ILE A 174 -14.43 -7.56 8.97
N CYS A 175 -14.18 -6.25 9.11
CA CYS A 175 -14.25 -5.29 8.01
C CYS A 175 -13.29 -5.65 6.85
N MET A 176 -12.10 -6.16 7.17
CA MET A 176 -11.07 -6.50 6.20
C MET A 176 -11.19 -7.91 5.61
N ALA A 177 -12.05 -8.75 6.15
CA ALA A 177 -12.25 -10.11 5.68
C ALA A 177 -12.98 -10.13 4.33
N VAL A 178 -12.37 -10.77 3.32
CA VAL A 178 -12.89 -10.86 1.96
C VAL A 178 -13.72 -12.13 1.77
N ARG A 179 -14.82 -12.02 1.03
CA ARG A 179 -15.67 -13.15 0.66
C ARG A 179 -14.92 -14.19 -0.17
N THR A 180 -15.31 -15.46 -0.02
CA THR A 180 -14.68 -16.61 -0.69
C THR A 180 -15.63 -17.41 -1.59
N ASP A 181 -16.75 -16.80 -1.98
CA ASP A 181 -17.81 -17.44 -2.76
C ASP A 181 -17.63 -17.29 -4.29
N GLY A 182 -16.42 -16.94 -4.72
CA GLY A 182 -16.03 -16.82 -6.12
C GLY A 182 -16.30 -15.46 -6.76
N LYS A 183 -16.93 -14.50 -6.05
CA LYS A 183 -17.14 -13.13 -6.56
C LYS A 183 -15.89 -12.27 -6.39
N SER A 184 -15.00 -12.65 -5.51
CA SER A 184 -13.65 -12.14 -5.37
C SER A 184 -12.66 -13.26 -5.62
N VAL A 185 -11.64 -13.00 -6.41
CA VAL A 185 -10.58 -13.95 -6.74
C VAL A 185 -9.25 -13.30 -6.40
N ASP A 186 -8.50 -13.95 -5.52
CA ASP A 186 -7.14 -13.56 -5.18
C ASP A 186 -6.21 -13.90 -6.34
N ILE A 187 -5.42 -12.93 -6.79
CA ILE A 187 -4.41 -13.09 -7.83
C ILE A 187 -3.04 -13.10 -7.15
N ASP A 188 -2.41 -14.26 -7.12
CA ASP A 188 -1.06 -14.45 -6.58
C ASP A 188 0.04 -14.14 -7.60
N GLY A 189 -0.30 -14.10 -8.89
CA GLY A 189 0.56 -13.70 -9.99
C GLY A 189 0.74 -12.20 -10.11
N ASP A 190 1.39 -11.77 -11.17
CA ASP A 190 1.56 -10.36 -11.48
C ASP A 190 0.29 -9.73 -12.13
N TYR A 191 0.35 -8.45 -12.45
CA TYR A 191 -0.77 -7.73 -13.06
C TYR A 191 -1.14 -8.23 -14.47
N THR A 192 -0.25 -8.94 -15.16
CA THR A 192 -0.57 -9.58 -16.46
C THR A 192 -1.58 -10.70 -16.28
N GLU A 193 -1.54 -11.42 -15.16
CA GLU A 193 -2.57 -12.41 -14.83
C GLU A 193 -3.92 -11.73 -14.58
N THR A 194 -3.95 -10.63 -13.83
CA THR A 194 -5.18 -9.84 -13.60
C THR A 194 -5.77 -9.36 -14.92
N LEU A 195 -4.94 -8.84 -15.83
CA LEU A 195 -5.38 -8.41 -17.16
C LEU A 195 -5.95 -9.59 -17.97
N ALA A 196 -5.30 -10.76 -17.95
CA ALA A 196 -5.78 -11.94 -18.63
C ALA A 196 -7.15 -12.44 -18.10
N ARG A 197 -7.39 -12.28 -16.79
CA ARG A 197 -8.69 -12.58 -16.18
C ARG A 197 -9.79 -11.65 -16.70
N ILE A 198 -9.51 -10.34 -16.83
CA ILE A 198 -10.45 -9.35 -17.42
C ILE A 198 -10.67 -9.67 -18.91
N ASP A 199 -9.62 -10.03 -19.65
CA ASP A 199 -9.77 -10.44 -21.06
C ASP A 199 -10.69 -11.64 -21.23
N SER A 200 -10.67 -12.56 -20.28
CA SER A 200 -11.53 -13.75 -20.26
C SER A 200 -12.92 -13.51 -19.68
N ASN A 201 -13.09 -12.49 -18.86
CA ASN A 201 -14.38 -12.10 -18.26
C ASN A 201 -14.51 -10.57 -18.28
N LYS A 202 -15.24 -10.06 -19.26
CA LYS A 202 -15.38 -8.63 -19.54
C LYS A 202 -16.17 -7.85 -18.47
N ASP A 203 -16.86 -8.55 -17.58
CA ASP A 203 -17.52 -7.97 -16.40
C ASP A 203 -16.57 -7.84 -15.20
N GLY A 204 -15.35 -8.37 -15.31
CA GLY A 204 -14.34 -8.33 -14.25
C GLY A 204 -13.80 -6.93 -13.99
N ILE A 205 -13.57 -6.62 -12.72
CA ILE A 205 -12.84 -5.42 -12.29
C ILE A 205 -11.60 -5.87 -11.56
N GLY A 206 -10.45 -5.40 -12.03
CA GLY A 206 -9.14 -5.76 -11.49
C GLY A 206 -8.51 -4.63 -10.70
N VAL A 207 -7.69 -4.99 -9.74
CA VAL A 207 -6.83 -4.08 -8.99
C VAL A 207 -5.43 -4.11 -9.61
N PHE A 208 -4.90 -2.94 -9.93
CA PHE A 208 -3.61 -2.75 -10.59
C PHE A 208 -2.77 -1.67 -9.88
N GLY A 209 -1.47 -1.71 -10.09
CA GLY A 209 -0.62 -0.55 -9.89
C GLY A 209 -0.86 0.51 -10.97
N LEU A 210 -0.67 1.79 -10.64
CA LEU A 210 -0.92 2.90 -11.58
C LEU A 210 -0.10 2.75 -12.87
N ALA A 211 1.19 2.46 -12.78
CA ALA A 211 2.07 2.34 -13.95
C ALA A 211 1.62 1.22 -14.91
N PHE A 212 1.19 0.08 -14.37
CA PHE A 212 0.66 -1.00 -15.20
C PHE A 212 -0.60 -0.58 -15.95
N TYR A 213 -1.54 0.11 -15.28
CA TYR A 213 -2.72 0.65 -15.93
C TYR A 213 -2.35 1.66 -17.03
N GLU A 214 -1.47 2.61 -16.74
CA GLU A 214 -1.05 3.64 -17.72
C GLU A 214 -0.44 3.04 -18.98
N ASN A 215 0.26 1.90 -18.86
CA ASN A 215 0.82 1.16 -19.99
C ASN A 215 -0.21 0.28 -20.75
N ASN A 216 -1.43 0.17 -20.23
CA ASN A 216 -2.48 -0.69 -20.80
C ASN A 216 -3.82 0.05 -21.06
N THR A 217 -3.78 1.37 -21.25
CA THR A 217 -4.96 2.21 -21.50
C THR A 217 -5.69 1.91 -22.81
N ASN A 218 -5.06 1.15 -23.70
CA ASN A 218 -5.70 0.62 -24.91
C ASN A 218 -6.61 -0.59 -24.65
N LYS A 219 -6.51 -1.22 -23.48
CA LYS A 219 -7.29 -2.40 -23.07
C LYS A 219 -8.17 -2.11 -21.86
N LEU A 220 -7.75 -1.20 -21.00
CA LEU A 220 -8.37 -0.92 -19.71
C LEU A 220 -8.88 0.51 -19.63
N GLN A 221 -10.00 0.68 -18.93
CA GLN A 221 -10.46 1.95 -18.39
C GLN A 221 -10.38 1.94 -16.87
N VAL A 222 -10.05 3.08 -16.27
CA VAL A 222 -9.92 3.20 -14.81
C VAL A 222 -11.18 3.81 -14.21
N ALA A 223 -11.59 3.31 -13.05
CA ALA A 223 -12.61 3.93 -12.23
C ALA A 223 -12.04 5.09 -11.41
N THR A 224 -12.87 6.09 -11.12
CA THR A 224 -12.57 7.06 -10.06
C THR A 224 -12.78 6.42 -8.69
N MET A 225 -12.14 6.99 -7.67
CA MET A 225 -12.37 6.65 -6.28
C MET A 225 -12.67 7.94 -5.51
N SER A 226 -13.87 8.02 -4.90
CA SER A 226 -14.36 9.24 -4.24
C SER A 226 -14.27 10.47 -5.17
N ASP A 227 -14.70 10.29 -6.43
CA ASP A 227 -14.66 11.27 -7.52
C ASP A 227 -13.26 11.75 -7.95
N VAL A 228 -12.20 11.10 -7.48
CA VAL A 228 -10.81 11.42 -7.84
C VAL A 228 -10.28 10.44 -8.87
N ILE A 229 -9.69 10.98 -9.95
CA ILE A 229 -8.98 10.19 -10.96
C ILE A 229 -7.59 9.83 -10.41
N PRO A 230 -7.20 8.54 -10.42
CA PRO A 230 -5.86 8.16 -10.01
C PRO A 230 -4.81 8.65 -11.01
N THR A 231 -3.89 9.45 -10.52
CA THR A 231 -2.71 9.97 -11.25
C THR A 231 -1.54 9.98 -10.28
N THR A 232 -0.32 10.11 -10.79
CA THR A 232 0.86 10.32 -9.94
C THR A 232 0.66 11.51 -9.01
N GLU A 233 0.07 12.61 -9.49
CA GLU A 233 -0.21 13.80 -8.69
C GLU A 233 -1.24 13.53 -7.60
N SER A 234 -2.42 12.99 -7.96
CA SER A 234 -3.48 12.75 -6.97
C SER A 234 -3.10 11.70 -5.92
N ILE A 235 -2.24 10.75 -6.27
CA ILE A 235 -1.69 9.75 -5.35
C ILE A 235 -0.64 10.38 -4.44
N SER A 236 0.30 11.15 -4.97
CA SER A 236 1.38 11.77 -4.19
C SER A 236 0.90 12.88 -3.26
N THR A 237 -0.18 13.56 -3.60
CA THR A 237 -0.82 14.57 -2.73
C THR A 237 -1.76 13.97 -1.69
N GLY A 238 -2.14 12.68 -1.84
CA GLY A 238 -3.13 12.02 -1.00
C GLY A 238 -4.58 12.39 -1.31
N GLU A 239 -4.83 13.11 -2.41
CA GLU A 239 -6.18 13.42 -2.88
C GLU A 239 -6.92 12.14 -3.31
N TYR A 240 -6.21 11.24 -4.00
CA TYR A 240 -6.70 9.90 -4.29
C TYR A 240 -6.63 9.03 -3.02
N PRO A 241 -7.77 8.54 -2.50
CA PRO A 241 -7.82 7.98 -1.13
C PRO A 241 -7.12 6.63 -0.98
N VAL A 242 -6.95 5.86 -2.06
CA VAL A 242 -6.28 4.56 -2.03
C VAL A 242 -4.79 4.73 -2.32
N SER A 243 -4.15 5.50 -1.49
CA SER A 243 -2.73 5.83 -1.57
C SER A 243 -2.12 5.97 -0.18
N ARG A 244 -0.83 5.71 -0.07
CA ARG A 244 -0.04 5.96 1.15
C ARG A 244 1.42 6.20 0.81
N PRO A 245 2.14 7.10 1.53
CA PRO A 245 3.56 7.29 1.36
C PRO A 245 4.33 6.11 1.94
N LEU A 246 5.45 5.78 1.32
CA LEU A 246 6.36 4.73 1.76
C LEU A 246 7.68 5.32 2.19
N TYR A 247 8.14 4.95 3.37
CA TYR A 247 9.37 5.42 3.98
C TYR A 247 10.29 4.28 4.38
N PHE A 248 11.56 4.58 4.48
CA PHE A 248 12.43 3.92 5.41
C PHE A 248 13.21 4.93 6.26
N TYR A 249 13.60 4.49 7.44
CA TYR A 249 14.33 5.29 8.42
C TYR A 249 15.67 4.66 8.69
N ILE A 250 16.72 5.48 8.76
CA ILE A 250 18.10 5.03 9.00
C ILE A 250 18.62 5.67 10.28
N LYS A 251 19.33 4.88 11.09
CA LYS A 251 20.14 5.42 12.17
C LYS A 251 21.42 6.02 11.60
N LYS A 252 21.58 7.34 11.68
CA LYS A 252 22.78 7.99 11.19
C LYS A 252 24.04 7.47 11.87
N ALA A 253 23.95 7.13 13.17
CA ALA A 253 25.06 6.56 13.94
C ALA A 253 25.59 5.21 13.37
N HIS A 254 24.81 4.53 12.55
CA HIS A 254 25.22 3.28 11.90
C HIS A 254 25.93 3.51 10.54
N ILE A 255 25.78 4.70 9.94
CA ILE A 255 26.46 5.04 8.69
C ILE A 255 27.96 5.14 8.95
N GLY A 256 28.74 4.49 8.09
CA GLY A 256 30.20 4.39 8.26
C GLY A 256 30.65 3.31 9.25
N VAL A 257 29.74 2.72 10.02
CA VAL A 257 30.00 1.56 10.90
C VAL A 257 29.52 0.27 10.24
N ILE A 258 28.29 0.27 9.72
CA ILE A 258 27.72 -0.86 8.99
C ILE A 258 28.09 -0.71 7.50
N PRO A 259 28.88 -1.66 6.96
CA PRO A 259 29.32 -1.59 5.56
C PRO A 259 28.17 -1.58 4.57
N GLY A 260 28.17 -0.64 3.63
CA GLY A 260 27.18 -0.55 2.57
C GLY A 260 25.84 0.08 2.95
N LEU A 261 25.65 0.55 4.19
CA LEU A 261 24.37 1.11 4.64
C LEU A 261 23.98 2.38 3.87
N LYS A 262 24.91 3.31 3.69
CA LYS A 262 24.68 4.52 2.90
C LYS A 262 24.48 4.21 1.43
N GLU A 263 25.33 3.38 0.88
CA GLU A 263 25.26 2.93 -0.52
C GLU A 263 23.93 2.24 -0.82
N PHE A 264 23.40 1.44 0.13
CA PHE A 264 22.08 0.84 0.00
C PHE A 264 20.96 1.89 -0.03
N ALA A 265 21.02 2.89 0.84
CA ALA A 265 20.03 3.96 0.86
C ALA A 265 20.06 4.79 -0.43
N GLU A 266 21.25 5.13 -0.93
CA GLU A 266 21.43 5.85 -2.20
C GLU A 266 20.94 5.02 -3.39
N PHE A 267 21.25 3.72 -3.41
CA PHE A 267 20.78 2.79 -4.44
C PHE A 267 19.26 2.66 -4.44
N PHE A 268 18.63 2.56 -3.27
CA PHE A 268 17.18 2.41 -3.16
C PHE A 268 16.43 3.58 -3.79
N VAL A 269 16.92 4.80 -3.62
CA VAL A 269 16.26 6.02 -4.15
C VAL A 269 16.84 6.49 -5.48
N ALA A 270 17.73 5.73 -6.10
CA ALA A 270 18.24 6.05 -7.43
C ALA A 270 17.11 6.04 -8.47
N ASP A 271 17.23 6.90 -9.49
CA ASP A 271 16.23 7.00 -10.56
C ASP A 271 16.00 5.65 -11.27
N GLU A 272 17.06 4.86 -11.44
CA GLU A 272 17.03 3.53 -12.04
C GLU A 272 16.28 2.49 -11.18
N ILE A 273 15.99 2.79 -9.92
CA ILE A 273 15.31 1.87 -8.98
C ILE A 273 13.91 2.38 -8.61
N ALA A 274 13.83 3.58 -8.05
CA ALA A 274 12.60 4.18 -7.53
C ALA A 274 11.99 5.23 -8.47
N GLY A 275 12.64 5.54 -9.58
CA GLY A 275 12.11 6.45 -10.59
C GLY A 275 10.90 5.87 -11.35
N PRO A 276 10.23 6.72 -12.17
CA PRO A 276 9.01 6.32 -12.87
C PRO A 276 9.21 5.17 -13.86
N ASP A 277 10.40 5.02 -14.40
CA ASP A 277 10.78 3.95 -15.34
C ASP A 277 11.60 2.82 -14.64
N GLY A 278 11.74 2.90 -13.32
CA GLY A 278 12.47 1.91 -12.53
C GLY A 278 11.67 0.62 -12.29
N PRO A 279 12.36 -0.48 -11.93
CA PRO A 279 11.73 -1.77 -11.72
C PRO A 279 10.66 -1.76 -10.61
N LEU A 280 10.76 -0.88 -9.62
CA LEU A 280 9.77 -0.81 -8.55
C LEU A 280 8.39 -0.33 -9.06
N ALA A 281 8.33 0.46 -10.12
CA ALA A 281 7.09 0.88 -10.76
C ALA A 281 6.32 -0.33 -11.35
N GLU A 282 7.03 -1.33 -11.87
CA GLU A 282 6.42 -2.57 -12.38
C GLU A 282 5.74 -3.38 -11.25
N TYR A 283 6.24 -3.25 -10.02
CA TYR A 283 5.67 -3.86 -8.82
C TYR A 283 4.62 -2.98 -8.11
N GLY A 284 4.28 -1.83 -8.70
CA GLY A 284 3.21 -0.96 -8.23
C GLY A 284 3.65 0.28 -7.45
N LEU A 285 4.97 0.53 -7.30
CA LEU A 285 5.44 1.78 -6.71
C LEU A 285 5.06 2.95 -7.61
N VAL A 286 4.45 3.97 -7.03
CA VAL A 286 4.28 5.28 -7.65
C VAL A 286 5.47 6.13 -7.27
N SER A 287 6.27 6.52 -8.26
CA SER A 287 7.48 7.33 -8.03
C SER A 287 7.14 8.66 -7.38
N ASP A 288 8.00 9.06 -6.43
CA ASP A 288 7.87 10.35 -5.77
C ASP A 288 8.20 11.48 -6.77
N PRO A 289 7.29 12.44 -7.02
CA PRO A 289 7.61 13.62 -7.83
C PRO A 289 8.79 14.44 -7.28
N ASP A 290 9.07 14.31 -5.98
CA ASP A 290 10.16 15.00 -5.28
C ASP A 290 11.35 14.07 -4.95
N LEU A 291 11.54 13.02 -5.73
CA LEU A 291 12.61 12.02 -5.51
C LEU A 291 14.00 12.66 -5.46
N ALA A 292 14.25 13.70 -6.26
CA ALA A 292 15.53 14.41 -6.27
C ALA A 292 15.87 15.05 -4.90
N SER A 293 14.86 15.59 -4.19
CA SER A 293 15.05 16.12 -2.83
C SER A 293 15.37 15.01 -1.83
N THR A 294 14.75 13.85 -1.99
CA THR A 294 15.04 12.67 -1.16
C THR A 294 16.48 12.16 -1.41
N GLN A 295 16.91 12.09 -2.66
CA GLN A 295 18.28 11.72 -3.03
C GLN A 295 19.31 12.67 -2.39
N ALA A 296 19.06 13.98 -2.46
CA ALA A 296 19.93 14.98 -1.83
C ALA A 296 19.99 14.81 -0.31
N ALA A 297 18.84 14.59 0.35
CA ALA A 297 18.77 14.38 1.80
C ALA A 297 19.53 13.12 2.25
N VAL A 298 19.49 12.05 1.47
CA VAL A 298 20.28 10.82 1.73
C VAL A 298 21.77 11.09 1.58
N ALA A 299 22.19 11.75 0.48
CA ALA A 299 23.58 12.08 0.22
C ALA A 299 24.19 12.97 1.32
N GLU A 300 23.42 13.94 1.82
CA GLU A 300 23.80 14.87 2.88
C GLU A 300 23.59 14.30 4.29
N GLU A 301 23.02 13.09 4.42
CA GLU A 301 22.68 12.46 5.72
C GLU A 301 21.81 13.38 6.60
N LYS A 302 20.82 14.01 5.99
CA LYS A 302 19.93 14.97 6.64
C LYS A 302 19.04 14.27 7.68
N VAL A 303 19.16 14.67 8.94
CA VAL A 303 18.35 14.10 10.03
C VAL A 303 17.01 14.81 10.19
N LEU A 304 16.01 14.10 10.73
CA LEU A 304 14.72 14.66 11.11
C LEU A 304 14.90 15.83 12.08
N GLY A 305 14.21 16.95 11.84
CA GLY A 305 14.26 18.12 12.70
C GLY A 305 15.51 18.99 12.55
N ALA A 306 16.46 18.64 11.72
CA ALA A 306 17.55 19.53 11.33
C ALA A 306 16.97 20.58 10.36
N GLY A 307 16.81 21.79 10.86
CA GLY A 307 16.08 22.92 10.33
C GLY A 307 15.86 22.99 8.82
N SER A 308 14.61 23.28 8.48
CA SER A 308 14.23 23.85 7.18
C SER A 308 14.82 25.25 7.00
#